data_e2f213d604242f2cd5268d9a4648c03f
#
_entry.id   e2f213d604242f2cd5268d9a4648c03f
#
_cell.length_a   1.000
_cell.length_b   1.000
_cell.length_c   1.000
_cell.angle_alpha   90.00
_cell.angle_beta   90.00
_cell.angle_gamma   90.00
#
_symmetry.space_group_name_H-M   'P 1'
#
loop_
_entity.id
_entity.type
_entity.pdbx_description
1 polymer ?
#
loop_
_entity_poly.entity_id
_entity_poly.type
_entity_poly.pdbx_seq_one_letter_code
_entity_poly.pdbx_strand_id
1 'polypeptide(L)'
;MPLSVGNPRVRASWLAVRGCDVAVFAPFPQSPLAIAWLVADGSTSEVEIRYENEGWTAQGSLGSDRAQFVLRYSATLVVQQFMLFRDMDEPDLWLGRDRSGRWGEVNGAHRTDLDGCSDIELRMNPFTPSIIMKRLPLLEQHAASITVATVNVETLEVLPRQRTYTRLAANRWRYTSAYHEREVESTLDEYGLILDEADSFSRRAPDTPSS
;
A
#
# COMPACT_ATOMS: atom_id res chain seq x y z
N MET A 1 21.55 -68.67 -5.47
CA MET A 1 22.01 -67.62 -4.54
C MET A 1 22.06 -66.31 -5.31
N PRO A 2 21.19 -65.39 -5.12
CA PRO A 2 21.32 -64.06 -5.71
C PRO A 2 21.90 -63.08 -4.68
N LEU A 3 22.85 -62.27 -5.14
CA LEU A 3 23.52 -61.21 -4.41
C LEU A 3 22.59 -60.00 -4.29
N SER A 4 22.37 -59.57 -3.06
CA SER A 4 21.63 -58.37 -2.70
C SER A 4 22.50 -57.12 -2.99
N VAL A 5 22.04 -56.26 -3.87
CA VAL A 5 22.62 -54.93 -4.12
C VAL A 5 21.96 -53.94 -3.21
N GLY A 6 22.69 -53.44 -2.23
CA GLY A 6 22.26 -52.41 -1.30
C GLY A 6 22.12 -51.05 -1.99
N ASN A 7 20.96 -50.44 -1.81
CA ASN A 7 20.63 -49.10 -2.29
C ASN A 7 21.22 -48.05 -1.33
N PRO A 8 22.13 -47.16 -1.76
CA PRO A 8 22.61 -46.08 -0.90
C PRO A 8 21.49 -45.01 -0.73
N ARG A 9 20.94 -44.91 0.48
CA ARG A 9 20.07 -43.82 0.90
C ARG A 9 20.87 -42.49 0.83
N VAL A 10 20.61 -41.71 -0.19
CA VAL A 10 21.03 -40.30 -0.23
C VAL A 10 20.27 -39.58 0.88
N ARG A 11 20.95 -39.29 1.98
CA ARG A 11 20.49 -38.36 2.98
C ARG A 11 20.58 -36.97 2.36
N ALA A 12 19.46 -36.44 1.90
CA ALA A 12 19.31 -35.01 1.62
C ALA A 12 19.41 -34.28 2.96
N SER A 13 20.59 -33.75 3.28
CA SER A 13 20.77 -32.78 4.35
C SER A 13 20.10 -31.46 3.88
N TRP A 14 18.89 -31.22 4.32
CA TRP A 14 18.29 -29.88 4.26
C TRP A 14 19.12 -29.00 5.19
N LEU A 15 20.11 -28.30 4.65
CA LEU A 15 20.67 -27.12 5.29
C LEU A 15 19.51 -26.15 5.44
N ALA A 16 19.01 -26.02 6.66
CA ALA A 16 18.13 -24.92 7.05
C ALA A 16 18.91 -23.64 6.81
N VAL A 17 18.65 -22.98 5.69
CA VAL A 17 19.04 -21.61 5.46
C VAL A 17 18.33 -20.82 6.57
N ARG A 18 19.08 -20.32 7.51
CA ARG A 18 18.58 -19.47 8.60
C ARG A 18 17.80 -18.31 7.95
N GLY A 19 16.54 -18.23 8.32
CA GLY A 19 15.50 -17.26 8.03
C GLY A 19 15.92 -16.04 7.23
N CYS A 20 15.58 -16.02 5.97
CA CYS A 20 15.34 -14.80 5.24
C CYS A 20 13.93 -14.32 5.67
N ASP A 21 13.85 -13.55 6.74
CA ASP A 21 12.58 -13.00 7.23
C ASP A 21 12.13 -11.87 6.32
N VAL A 22 11.35 -12.22 5.30
CA VAL A 22 10.52 -11.25 4.57
C VAL A 22 9.53 -10.64 5.57
N ALA A 23 9.16 -9.37 5.39
CA ALA A 23 8.14 -8.74 6.23
C ALA A 23 6.84 -9.54 6.13
N VAL A 24 6.40 -10.08 7.26
CA VAL A 24 5.12 -10.77 7.35
C VAL A 24 4.22 -9.94 8.24
N PHE A 25 3.23 -9.29 7.64
CA PHE A 25 2.18 -8.58 8.34
C PHE A 25 0.94 -9.46 8.46
N ALA A 26 0.17 -9.28 9.53
CA ALA A 26 -1.12 -9.94 9.67
C ALA A 26 -2.05 -9.59 8.49
N PRO A 27 -2.90 -10.52 8.05
CA PRO A 27 -3.96 -10.18 7.11
C PRO A 27 -4.91 -9.16 7.75
N PHE A 28 -5.53 -8.32 6.92
CA PHE A 28 -6.59 -7.45 7.41
C PHE A 28 -7.76 -8.29 7.96
N PRO A 29 -8.47 -7.80 9.00
CA PRO A 29 -9.61 -8.52 9.55
C PRO A 29 -10.74 -8.64 8.51
N GLN A 30 -11.61 -9.62 8.68
CA GLN A 30 -12.79 -9.79 7.82
C GLN A 30 -13.86 -8.72 8.09
N SER A 31 -13.89 -8.15 9.29
CA SER A 31 -14.71 -6.98 9.60
C SER A 31 -14.06 -5.71 9.04
N PRO A 32 -14.84 -4.67 8.70
CA PRO A 32 -14.29 -3.39 8.29
C PRO A 32 -13.28 -2.86 9.31
N LEU A 33 -12.16 -2.35 8.82
CA LEU A 33 -11.10 -1.76 9.64
C LEU A 33 -11.04 -0.26 9.33
N ALA A 34 -11.43 0.58 10.29
CA ALA A 34 -11.36 2.02 10.20
C ALA A 34 -10.06 2.53 10.84
N ILE A 35 -9.41 3.47 10.17
CA ILE A 35 -8.11 4.02 10.56
C ILE A 35 -8.14 5.52 10.28
N ALA A 36 -7.55 6.30 11.19
CA ALA A 36 -7.42 7.74 11.02
C ALA A 36 -6.02 8.23 11.40
N TRP A 37 -5.55 9.24 10.70
CA TRP A 37 -4.31 9.95 10.99
C TRP A 37 -4.57 11.44 11.12
N LEU A 38 -3.91 12.07 12.07
CA LEU A 38 -3.73 13.52 12.11
C LEU A 38 -2.58 13.88 11.18
N VAL A 39 -2.82 14.82 10.28
CA VAL A 39 -1.82 15.37 9.36
C VAL A 39 -1.13 16.56 10.03
N ALA A 40 0.12 16.84 9.69
CA ALA A 40 0.89 17.94 10.29
C ALA A 40 0.26 19.34 10.12
N ASP A 41 -0.58 19.52 9.09
CA ASP A 41 -1.35 20.76 8.88
C ASP A 41 -2.61 20.89 9.76
N GLY A 42 -2.84 19.92 10.66
CA GLY A 42 -4.00 19.85 11.54
C GLY A 42 -5.23 19.19 10.93
N SER A 43 -5.18 18.83 9.65
CA SER A 43 -6.26 18.10 8.99
C SER A 43 -6.23 16.60 9.35
N THR A 44 -7.26 15.85 8.93
CA THR A 44 -7.33 14.39 9.11
C THR A 44 -7.31 13.68 7.78
N SER A 45 -6.78 12.45 7.79
CA SER A 45 -6.90 11.49 6.71
C SER A 45 -7.51 10.22 7.30
N GLU A 46 -8.64 9.80 6.76
CA GLU A 46 -9.40 8.66 7.27
C GLU A 46 -9.56 7.61 6.19
N VAL A 47 -9.53 6.35 6.58
CA VAL A 47 -9.67 5.21 5.68
C VAL A 47 -10.45 4.11 6.36
N GLU A 48 -11.43 3.55 5.67
CA GLU A 48 -12.04 2.28 6.00
C GLU A 48 -11.66 1.27 4.91
N ILE A 49 -11.10 0.13 5.32
CA ILE A 49 -10.81 -0.99 4.42
C ILE A 49 -11.72 -2.18 4.73
N ARG A 50 -12.29 -2.79 3.70
CA ARG A 50 -13.15 -3.97 3.80
C ARG A 50 -12.90 -4.96 2.67
N TYR A 51 -13.14 -6.23 2.95
CA TYR A 51 -13.08 -7.27 1.93
C TYR A 51 -14.46 -7.44 1.27
N GLU A 52 -14.54 -7.22 -0.03
CA GLU A 52 -15.76 -7.36 -0.81
C GLU A 52 -15.44 -7.68 -2.27
N ASN A 53 -16.34 -8.38 -2.96
CA ASN A 53 -16.18 -8.69 -4.38
C ASN A 53 -14.83 -9.33 -4.73
N GLU A 54 -14.38 -10.29 -3.92
CA GLU A 54 -13.12 -11.03 -4.10
C GLU A 54 -11.85 -10.16 -4.04
N GLY A 55 -11.93 -8.99 -3.40
CA GLY A 55 -10.83 -8.06 -3.24
C GLY A 55 -11.00 -7.14 -2.03
N TRP A 56 -10.19 -6.10 -1.97
CA TRP A 56 -10.24 -5.11 -0.91
C TRP A 56 -10.71 -3.77 -1.47
N THR A 57 -11.62 -3.12 -0.78
CA THR A 57 -12.01 -1.74 -1.03
C THR A 57 -11.54 -0.89 0.14
N ALA A 58 -10.76 0.14 -0.15
CA ALA A 58 -10.41 1.18 0.79
C ALA A 58 -11.10 2.48 0.35
N GLN A 59 -11.89 3.06 1.24
CA GLN A 59 -12.52 4.35 1.03
C GLN A 59 -12.20 5.27 2.19
N GLY A 60 -12.12 6.57 1.92
CA GLY A 60 -11.78 7.51 2.97
C GLY A 60 -11.81 8.95 2.53
N SER A 61 -11.45 9.83 3.47
CA SER A 61 -11.36 11.26 3.27
C SER A 61 -9.93 11.77 3.43
N LEU A 62 -9.66 12.90 2.80
CA LEU A 62 -8.39 13.60 2.81
C LEU A 62 -8.61 15.06 3.24
N GLY A 63 -7.71 15.55 4.09
CA GLY A 63 -7.66 16.96 4.44
C GLY A 63 -8.92 17.49 5.11
N SER A 64 -9.51 16.73 6.06
CA SER A 64 -10.75 17.09 6.73
C SER A 64 -11.89 17.32 5.71
N ASP A 65 -12.15 16.31 4.91
CA ASP A 65 -13.22 16.25 3.89
C ASP A 65 -13.03 17.15 2.65
N ARG A 66 -11.82 17.61 2.38
CA ARG A 66 -11.52 18.30 1.10
C ARG A 66 -11.72 17.40 -0.10
N ALA A 67 -11.49 16.10 0.06
CA ALA A 67 -11.73 15.12 -0.97
C ALA A 67 -12.04 13.75 -0.34
N GLN A 68 -12.80 12.95 -1.04
CA GLN A 68 -13.03 11.54 -0.75
C GLN A 68 -12.39 10.70 -1.83
N PHE A 69 -11.97 9.48 -1.47
CA PHE A 69 -11.41 8.56 -2.44
C PHE A 69 -11.93 7.13 -2.24
N VAL A 70 -11.90 6.38 -3.31
CA VAL A 70 -12.12 4.93 -3.31
C VAL A 70 -10.97 4.26 -4.07
N LEU A 71 -10.34 3.30 -3.42
CA LEU A 71 -9.32 2.42 -4.01
C LEU A 71 -9.82 0.99 -3.99
N ARG A 72 -9.79 0.33 -5.13
CA ARG A 72 -10.09 -1.10 -5.23
C ARG A 72 -8.81 -1.87 -5.51
N TYR A 73 -8.64 -2.94 -4.76
CA TYR A 73 -7.49 -3.83 -4.84
C TYR A 73 -7.95 -5.27 -5.09
N SER A 74 -7.10 -6.06 -5.72
CA SER A 74 -7.26 -7.51 -5.74
C SER A 74 -7.13 -8.09 -4.32
N ALA A 75 -7.41 -9.39 -4.16
CA ALA A 75 -7.17 -10.12 -2.91
C ALA A 75 -5.70 -10.05 -2.44
N THR A 76 -4.75 -9.84 -3.37
CA THR A 76 -3.31 -9.69 -3.10
C THR A 76 -2.84 -8.23 -3.01
N LEU A 77 -3.78 -7.30 -2.81
CA LEU A 77 -3.53 -5.86 -2.66
C LEU A 77 -2.88 -5.18 -3.89
N VAL A 78 -3.08 -5.73 -5.09
CA VAL A 78 -2.73 -5.04 -6.33
C VAL A 78 -3.85 -4.07 -6.68
N VAL A 79 -3.52 -2.80 -6.86
CA VAL A 79 -4.51 -1.76 -7.20
C VAL A 79 -5.15 -2.05 -8.57
N GLN A 80 -6.47 -1.95 -8.63
CA GLN A 80 -7.29 -2.20 -9.82
C GLN A 80 -8.03 -0.94 -10.28
N GLN A 81 -8.45 -0.09 -9.33
CA GLN A 81 -9.23 1.09 -9.62
C GLN A 81 -8.99 2.16 -8.56
N PHE A 82 -9.01 3.39 -8.98
CA PHE A 82 -8.96 4.58 -8.14
C PHE A 82 -10.02 5.58 -8.58
N MET A 83 -10.72 6.15 -7.62
CA MET A 83 -11.68 7.25 -7.81
C MET A 83 -11.41 8.33 -6.77
N LEU A 84 -11.51 9.59 -7.18
CA LEU A 84 -11.39 10.77 -6.33
C LEU A 84 -12.60 11.66 -6.53
N PHE A 85 -13.18 12.14 -5.42
CA PHE A 85 -14.35 13.00 -5.38
C PHE A 85 -13.99 14.22 -4.53
N ARG A 86 -14.35 15.43 -4.97
CA ARG A 86 -14.10 16.67 -4.21
C ARG A 86 -15.41 17.31 -3.72
N ASP A 87 -16.31 17.59 -4.59
CA ASP A 87 -17.52 18.36 -4.29
C ASP A 87 -18.79 17.87 -5.03
N MET A 88 -18.67 16.78 -5.78
CA MET A 88 -19.75 16.18 -6.56
C MET A 88 -19.92 14.68 -6.26
N ASP A 89 -21.11 14.16 -6.52
CA ASP A 89 -21.40 12.72 -6.41
C ASP A 89 -20.70 11.89 -7.49
N GLU A 90 -20.29 12.53 -8.59
CA GLU A 90 -19.50 11.90 -9.66
C GLU A 90 -18.00 12.09 -9.40
N PRO A 91 -17.16 11.09 -9.71
CA PRO A 91 -15.73 11.22 -9.49
C PRO A 91 -15.11 12.26 -10.43
N ASP A 92 -14.35 13.21 -9.85
CA ASP A 92 -13.53 14.17 -10.60
C ASP A 92 -12.37 13.48 -11.33
N LEU A 93 -11.86 12.36 -10.76
CA LEU A 93 -10.82 11.54 -11.35
C LEU A 93 -11.18 10.07 -11.20
N TRP A 94 -11.10 9.34 -12.30
CA TRP A 94 -11.27 7.90 -12.32
C TRP A 94 -10.12 7.25 -13.11
N LEU A 95 -9.43 6.30 -12.51
CA LEU A 95 -8.38 5.50 -13.12
C LEU A 95 -8.66 4.03 -12.89
N GLY A 96 -8.61 3.24 -13.95
CA GLY A 96 -8.68 1.78 -13.89
C GLY A 96 -7.36 1.16 -14.37
N ARG A 97 -7.02 0.01 -13.83
CA ARG A 97 -5.84 -0.75 -14.24
C ARG A 97 -6.28 -2.11 -14.76
N ASP A 98 -5.92 -2.41 -16.00
CA ASP A 98 -6.27 -3.69 -16.63
C ASP A 98 -5.37 -4.85 -16.13
N ARG A 99 -5.70 -6.07 -16.55
CA ARG A 99 -4.94 -7.28 -16.18
C ARG A 99 -3.51 -7.30 -16.69
N SER A 100 -3.21 -6.52 -17.72
CA SER A 100 -1.85 -6.35 -18.26
C SER A 100 -1.05 -5.28 -17.52
N GLY A 101 -1.69 -4.56 -16.58
CA GLY A 101 -1.08 -3.51 -15.78
C GLY A 101 -1.16 -2.12 -16.40
N ARG A 102 -1.90 -1.93 -17.50
CA ARG A 102 -2.06 -0.62 -18.15
C ARG A 102 -3.15 0.19 -17.47
N TRP A 103 -2.88 1.46 -17.33
CA TRP A 103 -3.83 2.43 -16.78
C TRP A 103 -4.72 3.04 -17.86
N GLY A 104 -5.97 3.27 -17.52
CA GLY A 104 -6.93 3.92 -18.40
C GLY A 104 -7.93 4.77 -17.62
N GLU A 105 -8.60 5.67 -18.34
CA GLU A 105 -9.68 6.52 -17.83
C GLU A 105 -11.05 5.84 -18.02
N VAL A 106 -12.09 6.43 -17.42
CA VAL A 106 -13.47 5.93 -17.49
C VAL A 106 -13.98 5.75 -18.93
N ASN A 107 -13.52 6.60 -19.85
CA ASN A 107 -13.85 6.54 -21.28
C ASN A 107 -13.06 5.46 -22.04
N GLY A 108 -12.20 4.70 -21.35
CA GLY A 108 -11.35 3.67 -21.93
C GLY A 108 -10.04 4.20 -22.58
N ALA A 109 -9.77 5.50 -22.50
CA ALA A 109 -8.53 6.06 -23.01
C ALA A 109 -7.32 5.52 -22.22
N HIS A 110 -6.33 4.97 -22.92
CA HIS A 110 -5.10 4.48 -22.29
C HIS A 110 -4.22 5.66 -21.87
N ARG A 111 -3.83 5.66 -20.59
CA ARG A 111 -2.89 6.62 -19.99
C ARG A 111 -1.47 6.10 -20.15
N THR A 112 -0.92 6.26 -21.37
CA THR A 112 0.43 5.78 -21.71
C THR A 112 1.54 6.43 -20.88
N ASP A 113 1.28 7.63 -20.37
CA ASP A 113 2.16 8.34 -19.44
C ASP A 113 2.29 7.63 -18.07
N LEU A 114 1.33 6.77 -17.70
CA LEU A 114 1.33 5.98 -16.47
C LEU A 114 1.82 4.53 -16.68
N ASP A 115 2.30 4.19 -17.87
CA ASP A 115 2.86 2.86 -18.12
C ASP A 115 4.04 2.58 -17.19
N GLY A 116 4.03 1.40 -16.58
CA GLY A 116 5.03 1.01 -15.59
C GLY A 116 4.71 1.43 -14.14
N CYS A 117 3.69 2.26 -13.90
CA CYS A 117 3.22 2.54 -12.55
C CYS A 117 2.54 1.32 -11.94
N SER A 118 3.03 0.87 -10.79
CA SER A 118 2.51 -0.32 -10.10
C SER A 118 1.36 0.00 -9.13
N ASP A 119 1.29 1.23 -8.64
CA ASP A 119 0.41 1.66 -7.57
C ASP A 119 -0.06 3.10 -7.74
N ILE A 120 -1.08 3.47 -6.95
CA ILE A 120 -1.52 4.86 -6.73
C ILE A 120 -0.89 5.36 -5.43
N GLU A 121 -0.44 6.60 -5.43
CA GLU A 121 0.03 7.30 -4.25
C GLU A 121 -0.73 8.62 -4.07
N LEU A 122 -1.32 8.81 -2.88
CA LEU A 122 -2.01 10.03 -2.48
C LEU A 122 -1.13 10.82 -1.53
N ARG A 123 -0.88 12.09 -1.84
CA ARG A 123 0.08 12.93 -1.11
C ARG A 123 -0.22 13.09 0.38
N MET A 124 -1.48 13.19 0.77
CA MET A 124 -1.91 13.41 2.15
C MET A 124 -2.48 12.14 2.80
N ASN A 125 -2.03 10.97 2.36
CA ASN A 125 -2.61 9.72 2.82
C ASN A 125 -1.52 8.70 3.13
N PRO A 126 -1.27 8.36 4.42
CA PRO A 126 -0.27 7.36 4.79
C PRO A 126 -0.71 5.92 4.52
N PHE A 127 -1.97 5.70 4.14
CA PHE A 127 -2.47 4.38 3.77
C PHE A 127 -1.84 3.87 2.47
N THR A 128 -1.72 4.72 1.43
CA THR A 128 -1.22 4.27 0.13
C THR A 128 0.23 3.76 0.18
N PRO A 129 1.21 4.43 0.80
CA PRO A 129 2.54 3.85 0.98
C PRO A 129 2.55 2.63 1.91
N SER A 130 1.65 2.55 2.89
CA SER A 130 1.51 1.37 3.76
C SER A 130 1.19 0.11 2.95
N ILE A 131 0.22 0.18 2.03
CA ILE A 131 -0.16 -0.96 1.18
C ILE A 131 1.01 -1.42 0.30
N ILE A 132 1.81 -0.48 -0.20
CA ILE A 132 3.02 -0.78 -0.96
C ILE A 132 4.02 -1.54 -0.08
N MET A 133 4.35 -1.02 1.11
CA MET A 133 5.27 -1.66 2.06
C MET A 133 4.78 -3.04 2.50
N LYS A 134 3.47 -3.20 2.77
CA LYS A 134 2.86 -4.47 3.12
C LYS A 134 3.06 -5.54 2.04
N ARG A 135 3.06 -5.13 0.78
CA ARG A 135 3.15 -6.05 -0.37
C ARG A 135 4.59 -6.33 -0.82
N LEU A 136 5.53 -5.42 -0.57
CA LEU A 136 6.92 -5.57 -1.01
C LEU A 136 7.63 -6.69 -0.22
N PRO A 137 8.12 -7.76 -0.89
CA PRO A 137 8.78 -8.88 -0.23
C PRO A 137 10.24 -8.56 0.11
N LEU A 138 10.49 -7.48 0.84
CA LEU A 138 11.84 -7.05 1.18
C LEU A 138 12.37 -7.75 2.42
N LEU A 139 13.61 -8.18 2.35
CA LEU A 139 14.41 -8.56 3.51
C LEU A 139 14.86 -7.31 4.27
N GLU A 140 15.21 -7.47 5.55
CA GLU A 140 15.79 -6.37 6.32
C GLU A 140 17.07 -5.86 5.65
N GLN A 141 17.27 -4.55 5.72
CA GLN A 141 18.37 -3.80 5.08
C GLN A 141 18.39 -3.87 3.54
N HIS A 142 17.27 -4.28 2.90
CA HIS A 142 17.13 -4.26 1.45
C HIS A 142 16.15 -3.18 1.01
N ALA A 143 16.38 -2.69 -0.20
CA ALA A 143 15.59 -1.64 -0.82
C ALA A 143 15.03 -2.09 -2.17
N ALA A 144 13.88 -1.51 -2.55
CA ALA A 144 13.33 -1.59 -3.90
C ALA A 144 12.86 -0.21 -4.35
N SER A 145 13.05 0.07 -5.63
CA SER A 145 12.47 1.26 -6.27
C SER A 145 11.35 0.83 -7.20
N ILE A 146 10.21 1.50 -7.09
CA ILE A 146 9.03 1.27 -7.92
C ILE A 146 8.55 2.60 -8.49
N THR A 147 7.82 2.54 -9.59
CA THR A 147 7.14 3.71 -10.14
C THR A 147 5.67 3.68 -9.71
N VAL A 148 5.19 4.78 -9.16
CA VAL A 148 3.80 4.96 -8.71
C VAL A 148 3.16 6.12 -9.45
N ALA A 149 1.83 6.06 -9.62
CA ALA A 149 1.05 7.19 -10.11
C ALA A 149 0.68 8.08 -8.92
N THR A 150 1.42 9.19 -8.75
CA THR A 150 1.16 10.16 -7.68
C THR A 150 0.06 11.11 -8.10
N VAL A 151 -0.97 11.21 -7.28
CA VAL A 151 -2.15 12.05 -7.52
C VAL A 151 -2.06 13.32 -6.69
N ASN A 152 -2.19 14.45 -7.36
CA ASN A 152 -2.42 15.75 -6.74
C ASN A 152 -3.93 15.97 -6.61
N VAL A 153 -4.42 15.99 -5.36
CA VAL A 153 -5.85 16.12 -5.07
C VAL A 153 -6.43 17.47 -5.50
N GLU A 154 -5.63 18.53 -5.46
CA GLU A 154 -6.09 19.88 -5.78
C GLU A 154 -6.19 20.13 -7.29
N THR A 155 -5.17 19.67 -8.04
CA THR A 155 -5.09 19.91 -9.49
C THR A 155 -5.62 18.76 -10.33
N LEU A 156 -5.87 17.60 -9.74
CA LEU A 156 -6.20 16.31 -10.41
C LEU A 156 -5.07 15.81 -11.33
N GLU A 157 -3.90 16.40 -11.24
CA GLU A 157 -2.74 15.94 -11.99
C GLU A 157 -2.29 14.59 -11.48
N VAL A 158 -2.02 13.66 -12.40
CA VAL A 158 -1.46 12.34 -12.09
C VAL A 158 -0.16 12.18 -12.82
N LEU A 159 0.93 12.01 -12.07
CA LEU A 159 2.27 11.91 -12.63
C LEU A 159 2.97 10.63 -12.15
N PRO A 160 3.74 9.97 -13.04
CA PRO A 160 4.62 8.89 -12.63
C PRO A 160 5.74 9.44 -11.75
N ARG A 161 5.97 8.81 -10.60
CA ARG A 161 7.07 9.12 -9.68
C ARG A 161 7.78 7.85 -9.26
N GLN A 162 9.11 7.90 -9.24
CA GLN A 162 9.91 6.82 -8.67
C GLN A 162 9.95 6.99 -7.16
N ARG A 163 9.67 5.90 -6.43
CA ARG A 163 9.72 5.83 -4.97
C ARG A 163 10.64 4.70 -4.54
N THR A 164 11.48 4.97 -3.57
CA THR A 164 12.36 3.95 -2.99
C THR A 164 11.85 3.58 -1.61
N TYR A 165 11.75 2.29 -1.35
CA TYR A 165 11.34 1.71 -0.08
C TYR A 165 12.47 0.85 0.45
N THR A 166 12.90 1.08 1.68
CA THR A 166 13.94 0.31 2.37
C THR A 166 13.37 -0.26 3.66
N ARG A 167 13.42 -1.58 3.82
CA ARG A 167 13.07 -2.21 5.08
C ARG A 167 14.26 -2.15 6.04
N LEU A 168 14.14 -1.42 7.13
CA LEU A 168 15.20 -1.25 8.13
C LEU A 168 15.17 -2.36 9.20
N ALA A 169 13.97 -2.77 9.62
CA ALA A 169 13.72 -3.83 10.59
C ALA A 169 12.32 -4.44 10.35
N ALA A 170 11.87 -5.34 11.21
CA ALA A 170 10.60 -6.05 11.06
C ALA A 170 9.43 -5.13 10.71
N ASN A 171 9.29 -4.00 11.42
CA ASN A 171 8.21 -3.03 11.25
C ASN A 171 8.71 -1.58 11.02
N ARG A 172 10.00 -1.36 10.77
CA ARG A 172 10.58 -0.06 10.46
C ARG A 172 10.99 0.03 9.02
N TRP A 173 10.53 1.08 8.37
CA TRP A 173 10.79 1.33 6.97
C TRP A 173 11.29 2.76 6.75
N ARG A 174 12.08 2.94 5.72
CA ARG A 174 12.45 4.22 5.15
C ARG A 174 11.92 4.27 3.73
N TYR A 175 11.31 5.38 3.35
CA TYR A 175 10.81 5.54 2.00
C TYR A 175 10.77 7.01 1.57
N THR A 176 10.69 7.26 0.26
CA THR A 176 10.49 8.61 -0.27
C THR A 176 9.03 9.00 -0.10
N SER A 177 8.75 9.92 0.81
CA SER A 177 7.40 10.40 1.11
C SER A 177 6.87 11.34 0.03
N ALA A 178 5.64 11.13 -0.43
CA ALA A 178 4.94 12.06 -1.32
C ALA A 178 4.58 13.38 -0.65
N TYR A 179 4.45 13.38 0.67
CA TYR A 179 4.14 14.59 1.44
C TYR A 179 5.31 15.55 1.46
N HIS A 180 6.51 15.03 1.71
CA HIS A 180 7.73 15.84 1.85
C HIS A 180 8.65 15.84 0.63
N GLU A 181 8.44 14.95 -0.33
CA GLU A 181 9.35 14.68 -1.47
C GLU A 181 10.79 14.39 -1.02
N ARG A 182 10.94 13.77 0.16
CA ARG A 182 12.22 13.34 0.76
C ARG A 182 12.09 11.99 1.45
N GLU A 183 13.20 11.38 1.80
CA GLU A 183 13.21 10.16 2.61
C GLU A 183 12.73 10.46 4.03
N VAL A 184 11.86 9.58 4.53
CA VAL A 184 11.33 9.56 5.89
C VAL A 184 11.39 8.15 6.45
N GLU A 185 11.39 8.04 7.77
CA GLU A 185 11.27 6.75 8.46
C GLU A 185 9.89 6.64 9.12
N SER A 186 9.31 5.46 9.02
CA SER A 186 8.01 5.15 9.61
C SER A 186 8.03 3.81 10.31
N THR A 187 7.20 3.70 11.34
CA THR A 187 6.91 2.45 12.03
C THR A 187 5.51 1.97 11.61
N LEU A 188 5.39 0.67 11.35
CA LEU A 188 4.15 0.04 10.94
C LEU A 188 3.55 -0.78 12.08
N ASP A 189 2.21 -0.89 12.10
CA ASP A 189 1.48 -1.80 12.99
C ASP A 189 1.53 -3.26 12.50
N GLU A 190 0.83 -4.14 13.21
CA GLU A 190 0.74 -5.56 12.84
C GLU A 190 0.09 -5.80 11.47
N TYR A 191 -0.73 -4.89 11.00
CA TYR A 191 -1.37 -4.96 9.68
C TYR A 191 -0.50 -4.35 8.57
N GLY A 192 0.66 -3.77 8.90
CA GLY A 192 1.54 -3.10 7.95
C GLY A 192 1.10 -1.69 7.60
N LEU A 193 0.34 -1.03 8.49
CA LEU A 193 -0.12 0.34 8.30
C LEU A 193 0.73 1.31 9.13
N ILE A 194 1.09 2.45 8.58
CA ILE A 194 1.88 3.48 9.25
C ILE A 194 1.22 3.90 10.55
N LEU A 195 1.99 3.84 11.66
CA LEU A 195 1.60 4.39 12.95
C LEU A 195 1.90 5.89 12.98
N ASP A 196 3.16 6.22 12.82
CA ASP A 196 3.63 7.59 12.88
C ASP A 196 4.71 7.83 11.81
N GLU A 197 4.71 9.03 11.27
CA GLU A 197 5.76 9.56 10.40
C GLU A 197 6.08 10.97 10.88
N ALA A 198 7.33 11.19 11.27
CA ALA A 198 7.77 12.46 11.84
C ALA A 198 7.43 13.64 10.93
N ASP A 199 6.89 14.69 11.49
CA ASP A 199 6.50 15.94 10.81
C ASP A 199 5.42 15.79 9.72
N SER A 200 4.74 14.62 9.65
CA SER A 200 3.74 14.35 8.62
C SER A 200 2.43 13.84 9.20
N PHE A 201 2.49 12.66 9.84
CA PHE A 201 1.31 11.91 10.23
C PHE A 201 1.46 11.30 11.62
N SER A 202 0.38 11.31 12.41
CA SER A 202 0.27 10.50 13.62
C SER A 202 -1.06 9.76 13.66
N ARG A 203 -1.02 8.47 14.01
CA ARG A 203 -2.21 7.63 14.14
C ARG A 203 -3.11 8.16 15.25
N ARG A 204 -4.38 8.42 14.93
CA ARG A 204 -5.39 8.66 15.95
C ARG A 204 -5.83 7.35 16.59
N ALA A 205 -6.01 7.38 17.91
CA ALA A 205 -6.71 6.28 18.57
C ALA A 205 -8.14 6.21 18.03
N PRO A 206 -8.73 5.01 17.83
CA PRO A 206 -10.14 4.91 17.51
C PRO A 206 -10.96 5.63 18.60
N ASP A 207 -11.91 6.45 18.15
CA ASP A 207 -12.82 7.11 19.08
C ASP A 207 -13.55 6.01 19.88
N THR A 208 -13.30 5.96 21.18
CA THR A 208 -14.05 5.07 22.06
C THR A 208 -15.48 5.57 22.06
N PRO A 209 -16.48 4.79 21.65
CA PRO A 209 -17.85 5.24 21.70
C PRO A 209 -18.16 5.65 23.15
N SER A 210 -18.55 6.91 23.32
CA SER A 210 -19.03 7.41 24.63
C SER A 210 -20.20 6.56 25.05
N SER A 211 -20.03 5.86 26.20
CA SER A 211 -21.04 4.99 26.83
C SER A 211 -22.24 5.80 27.31
#